data_99d88801927ac636e3cc4100dde3f2cc
#
_entry.id   99d88801927ac636e3cc4100dde3f2cc
#
_cell.length_a   1.000
_cell.length_b   1.000
_cell.length_c   1.000
_cell.angle_alpha   90.00
_cell.angle_beta   90.00
_cell.angle_gamma   90.00
#
_symmetry.space_group_name_H-M   'P 1'
#
loop_
_entity.id
_entity.type
_entity.pdbx_description
1 polymer ?
#
loop_
_entity_poly.entity_id
_entity_poly.type
_entity_poly.pdbx_seq_one_letter_code
_entity_poly.pdbx_strand_id
1 'polypeptide(L)'
;MEKICCAKKEGIDLSKHKLYQYLKELKIDWKSLISKKLLPDEAYLVNDELKIYEKKFQKVAGSVDEKLQTCAFKISQYRKIAKSLGIEKVSYIYLLNDWFKKPEYEDVLQYINSVDGCSYQIVEV
;
A
#
# COMPACT_ATOMS: atom_id res chain seq x y z
N MET A 1 -12.57 -18.77 -5.99
CA MET A 1 -12.61 -18.05 -6.07
C MET A 1 -12.01 -17.55 -5.96
N GLU A 2 -11.75 -17.51 -6.07
CA GLU A 2 -11.26 -16.68 -6.14
C GLU A 2 -10.68 -16.12 -5.13
N LYS A 3 -9.20 -16.31 -4.81
CA LYS A 3 -8.79 -15.79 -3.74
C LYS A 3 -8.55 -14.41 -3.84
N ILE A 4 -7.93 -13.81 -4.85
CA ILE A 4 -7.99 -12.42 -5.10
C ILE A 4 -9.40 -12.04 -5.39
N CYS A 5 -10.08 -12.88 -6.12
CA CYS A 5 -11.50 -12.66 -6.34
C CYS A 5 -12.26 -12.68 -5.04
N CYS A 6 -11.88 -13.55 -4.12
CA CYS A 6 -12.54 -13.60 -2.84
C CYS A 6 -12.30 -12.34 -2.04
N ALA A 7 -11.09 -11.79 -2.12
CA ALA A 7 -10.82 -10.54 -1.44
C ALA A 7 -11.72 -9.43 -1.96
N LYS A 8 -11.89 -9.36 -3.28
CA LYS A 8 -12.76 -8.35 -3.86
C LYS A 8 -14.22 -8.57 -3.51
N LYS A 9 -14.64 -9.83 -3.39
CA LYS A 9 -16.03 -10.12 -3.06
C LYS A 9 -16.34 -9.86 -1.60
N GLU A 10 -15.40 -10.18 -0.73
CA GLU A 10 -15.63 -10.11 0.71
C GLU A 10 -15.08 -8.85 1.33
N GLY A 11 -14.23 -8.14 0.61
CA GLY A 11 -13.60 -6.96 1.12
C GLY A 11 -14.22 -5.69 0.58
N ILE A 12 -13.75 -4.60 1.11
CA ILE A 12 -14.17 -3.27 0.68
C ILE A 12 -13.05 -2.67 -0.13
N ASP A 13 -13.35 -2.24 -1.36
CA ASP A 13 -12.36 -1.62 -2.25
C ASP A 13 -12.20 -0.16 -1.84
N LEU A 14 -11.01 0.18 -1.37
CA LEU A 14 -10.69 1.53 -0.93
C LEU A 14 -9.61 2.15 -1.81
N SER A 15 -9.50 1.70 -3.06
CA SER A 15 -8.49 2.20 -3.99
C SER A 15 -8.72 3.66 -4.32
N LYS A 16 -7.62 4.42 -4.46
CA LYS A 16 -7.66 5.82 -4.90
C LYS A 16 -8.61 6.64 -4.02
N HIS A 17 -9.54 7.35 -4.64
CA HIS A 17 -10.45 8.24 -3.90
C HIS A 17 -11.53 7.49 -3.13
N LYS A 18 -11.71 6.21 -3.39
CA LYS A 18 -12.73 5.44 -2.66
C LYS A 18 -12.44 5.41 -1.17
N LEU A 19 -11.16 5.44 -0.80
CA LEU A 19 -10.78 5.48 0.62
C LEU A 19 -11.42 6.68 1.31
N TYR A 20 -11.36 7.84 0.67
CA TYR A 20 -11.85 9.07 1.30
C TYR A 20 -13.37 9.18 1.24
N GLN A 21 -13.99 8.59 0.22
CA GLN A 21 -15.43 8.48 0.18
C GLN A 21 -15.93 7.61 1.33
N TYR A 22 -15.22 6.51 1.60
CA TYR A 22 -15.57 5.60 2.69
C TYR A 22 -15.46 6.31 4.04
N LEU A 23 -14.36 7.04 4.26
CA LEU A 23 -14.18 7.80 5.49
C LEU A 23 -15.31 8.83 5.65
N LYS A 24 -15.67 9.50 4.57
CA LYS A 24 -16.73 10.50 4.61
C LYS A 24 -18.06 9.87 4.99
N GLU A 25 -18.36 8.69 4.45
CA GLU A 25 -19.60 8.00 4.79
C GLU A 25 -19.66 7.64 6.27
N LEU A 26 -18.51 7.38 6.87
CA LEU A 26 -18.42 7.07 8.30
C LEU A 26 -18.27 8.33 9.14
N LYS A 27 -18.32 9.51 8.51
CA LYS A 27 -18.20 10.81 9.18
C LYS A 27 -16.86 10.99 9.85
N ILE A 28 -15.81 10.44 9.23
CA ILE A 28 -14.43 10.60 9.70
C ILE A 28 -13.74 11.63 8.84
N ASP A 29 -13.23 12.69 9.45
CA ASP A 29 -12.50 13.72 8.73
C ASP A 29 -11.06 13.27 8.55
N TRP A 30 -10.66 12.98 7.30
CA TRP A 30 -9.31 12.50 7.03
C TRP A 30 -8.23 13.49 7.46
N LYS A 31 -8.55 14.78 7.47
CA LYS A 31 -7.57 15.80 7.86
C LYS A 31 -7.19 15.71 9.33
N SER A 32 -8.05 15.10 10.13
CA SER A 32 -7.73 14.88 11.54
C SER A 32 -6.76 13.72 11.73
N LEU A 33 -6.55 12.91 10.69
CA LEU A 33 -5.73 11.70 10.76
C LEU A 33 -4.35 11.91 10.16
N ILE A 34 -4.31 12.49 8.95
CA ILE A 34 -3.06 12.69 8.22
C ILE A 34 -3.07 14.10 7.62
N SER A 35 -1.89 14.66 7.42
CA SER A 35 -1.78 16.04 6.96
C SER A 35 -1.91 16.17 5.45
N LYS A 36 -1.64 15.11 4.71
CA LYS A 36 -1.68 15.13 3.24
C LYS A 36 -2.34 13.87 2.74
N LYS A 37 -3.26 14.03 1.80
CA LYS A 37 -4.01 12.90 1.26
C LYS A 37 -3.09 11.96 0.47
N LEU A 38 -3.21 10.67 0.72
CA LEU A 38 -2.52 9.63 -0.04
C LEU A 38 -3.56 8.89 -0.88
N LEU A 39 -3.22 8.61 -2.14
CA LEU A 39 -4.13 7.90 -3.04
C LEU A 39 -3.52 6.54 -3.38
N PRO A 40 -3.92 5.48 -2.68
CA PRO A 40 -3.35 4.16 -2.95
C PRO A 40 -3.75 3.66 -4.33
N ASP A 41 -2.81 3.03 -5.05
CA ASP A 41 -3.14 2.45 -6.34
C ASP A 41 -4.25 1.42 -6.19
N GLU A 42 -4.10 0.51 -5.24
CA GLU A 42 -5.14 -0.44 -4.87
C GLU A 42 -5.13 -0.59 -3.37
N ALA A 43 -6.30 -0.67 -2.80
CA ALA A 43 -6.44 -0.88 -1.36
C ALA A 43 -7.71 -1.65 -1.08
N TYR A 44 -7.62 -2.62 -0.17
CA TYR A 44 -8.76 -3.45 0.18
C TYR A 44 -8.81 -3.66 1.68
N LEU A 45 -10.00 -3.53 2.25
CA LEU A 45 -10.25 -3.84 3.64
C LEU A 45 -10.89 -5.21 3.67
N VAL A 46 -10.14 -6.20 4.14
CA VAL A 46 -10.62 -7.59 4.13
C VAL A 46 -10.12 -8.30 5.39
N ASN A 47 -11.01 -9.01 6.08
CA ASN A 47 -10.67 -9.78 7.28
C ASN A 47 -9.93 -8.95 8.33
N ASP A 48 -10.41 -7.72 8.55
CA ASP A 48 -9.84 -6.81 9.55
C ASP A 48 -8.40 -6.44 9.26
N GLU A 49 -8.03 -6.45 7.98
CA GLU A 49 -6.72 -6.01 7.54
C GLU A 49 -6.88 -5.01 6.40
N LEU A 50 -6.12 -3.92 6.46
CA LEU A 50 -6.05 -2.96 5.36
C LEU A 50 -4.84 -3.31 4.52
N LYS A 51 -5.06 -3.76 3.29
CA LYS A 51 -4.01 -4.14 2.37
C LYS A 51 -3.84 -3.07 1.30
N ILE A 52 -2.65 -2.51 1.21
CA ILE A 52 -2.32 -1.46 0.25
C ILE A 52 -1.34 -2.02 -0.77
N TYR A 53 -1.63 -1.85 -2.04
CA TYR A 53 -0.74 -2.25 -3.13
C TYR A 53 -0.34 -1.02 -3.91
N GLU A 54 0.98 -0.85 -4.11
CA GLU A 54 1.51 0.27 -4.88
C GLU A 54 2.36 -0.26 -6.03
N LYS A 55 2.02 0.13 -7.26
CA LYS A 55 2.74 -0.32 -8.44
C LYS A 55 3.89 0.63 -8.71
N LYS A 56 5.10 0.10 -8.77
CA LYS A 56 6.31 0.88 -9.04
C LYS A 56 7.12 0.16 -10.10
N PHE A 57 6.69 0.32 -11.36
CA PHE A 57 7.36 -0.32 -12.48
C PHE A 57 8.36 0.64 -13.12
N GLN A 58 9.50 0.11 -13.55
CA GLN A 58 10.53 0.92 -14.19
C GLN A 58 11.05 0.17 -15.41
N LYS A 59 11.29 0.88 -16.50
CA LYS A 59 11.80 0.30 -17.74
C LYS A 59 13.09 0.95 -18.19
N VAL A 60 13.36 2.15 -17.69
CA VAL A 60 14.59 2.88 -18.00
C VAL A 60 15.08 3.47 -16.68
N ALA A 61 16.34 3.91 -16.67
CA ALA A 61 16.91 4.49 -15.47
C ALA A 61 16.07 5.66 -14.99
N GLY A 62 15.89 5.75 -13.67
CA GLY A 62 15.07 6.79 -13.04
C GLY A 62 15.20 6.70 -11.55
N SER A 63 14.29 7.35 -10.84
CA SER A 63 14.37 7.53 -9.41
C SER A 63 13.31 6.73 -8.61
N VAL A 64 12.76 5.66 -9.20
CA VAL A 64 11.73 4.89 -8.50
C VAL A 64 12.27 4.30 -7.21
N ASP A 65 13.56 3.87 -7.21
CA ASP A 65 14.15 3.30 -6.02
C ASP A 65 14.11 4.25 -4.83
N GLU A 66 14.22 5.57 -5.08
CA GLU A 66 14.11 6.55 -4.01
C GLU A 66 12.72 6.56 -3.41
N LYS A 67 11.71 6.36 -4.26
CA LYS A 67 10.33 6.32 -3.77
C LYS A 67 10.07 5.08 -2.95
N LEU A 68 10.78 3.99 -3.22
CA LEU A 68 10.64 2.76 -2.43
C LEU A 68 11.14 2.96 -1.00
N GLN A 69 12.03 3.92 -0.79
CA GLN A 69 12.60 4.16 0.53
C GLN A 69 11.65 4.89 1.47
N THR A 70 10.48 5.27 1.01
CA THR A 70 9.49 5.98 1.82
C THR A 70 8.46 5.07 2.45
N CYS A 71 8.62 3.75 2.37
CA CYS A 71 7.58 2.82 2.81
C CYS A 71 7.27 2.94 4.30
N ALA A 72 8.26 3.20 5.14
CA ALA A 72 8.02 3.32 6.58
C ALA A 72 7.07 4.49 6.88
N PHE A 73 7.29 5.63 6.22
CA PHE A 73 6.40 6.77 6.40
C PHE A 73 5.01 6.47 5.86
N LYS A 74 4.95 5.88 4.67
CA LYS A 74 3.66 5.60 4.04
C LYS A 74 2.81 4.66 4.88
N ILE A 75 3.40 3.56 5.36
CA ILE A 75 2.62 2.62 6.16
C ILE A 75 2.18 3.26 7.47
N SER A 76 2.99 4.15 8.04
CA SER A 76 2.60 4.83 9.26
C SER A 76 1.36 5.70 9.04
N GLN A 77 1.25 6.29 7.86
CA GLN A 77 0.09 7.11 7.51
C GLN A 77 -1.16 6.24 7.36
N TYR A 78 -1.03 5.11 6.68
CA TYR A 78 -2.16 4.20 6.52
C TYR A 78 -2.58 3.57 7.86
N ARG A 79 -1.64 3.38 8.79
CA ARG A 79 -1.98 2.89 10.12
C ARG A 79 -2.86 3.88 10.89
N LYS A 80 -2.62 5.18 10.70
CA LYS A 80 -3.48 6.18 11.32
C LYS A 80 -4.91 6.08 10.80
N ILE A 81 -5.04 5.89 9.49
CA ILE A 81 -6.35 5.73 8.88
C ILE A 81 -7.01 4.44 9.37
N ALA A 82 -6.26 3.33 9.37
CA ALA A 82 -6.80 2.05 9.80
C ALA A 82 -7.27 2.10 11.25
N LYS A 83 -6.50 2.78 12.11
CA LYS A 83 -6.87 2.90 13.52
C LYS A 83 -8.22 3.59 13.68
N SER A 84 -8.51 4.59 12.86
CA SER A 84 -9.80 5.27 12.92
C SER A 84 -10.95 4.36 12.53
N LEU A 85 -10.65 3.29 11.80
CA LEU A 85 -11.63 2.29 11.37
C LEU A 85 -11.68 1.08 12.32
N GLY A 86 -10.90 1.12 13.40
CA GLY A 86 -10.83 -0.01 14.32
C GLY A 86 -9.99 -1.17 13.79
N ILE A 87 -9.13 -0.91 12.82
CA ILE A 87 -8.30 -1.92 12.16
C ILE A 87 -6.87 -1.78 12.65
N GLU A 88 -6.28 -2.89 13.12
CA GLU A 88 -4.92 -2.85 13.65
C GLU A 88 -3.88 -3.33 12.63
N LYS A 89 -4.28 -4.16 11.69
CA LYS A 89 -3.33 -4.76 10.76
C LYS A 89 -3.34 -4.05 9.42
N VAL A 90 -2.17 -3.56 9.01
CA VAL A 90 -1.97 -2.90 7.73
C VAL A 90 -0.80 -3.57 7.02
N SER A 91 -0.99 -3.90 5.74
CA SER A 91 0.09 -4.42 4.89
C SER A 91 0.29 -3.44 3.74
N TYR A 92 1.54 -3.07 3.50
CA TYR A 92 1.91 -2.14 2.44
C TYR A 92 2.85 -2.87 1.49
N ILE A 93 2.37 -3.14 0.28
CA ILE A 93 3.02 -4.06 -0.63
C ILE A 93 3.35 -3.35 -1.94
N TYR A 94 4.63 -3.31 -2.30
CA TYR A 94 5.02 -2.81 -3.60
C TYR A 94 4.92 -3.92 -4.64
N LEU A 95 4.35 -3.59 -5.79
CA LEU A 95 4.37 -4.48 -6.95
C LEU A 95 5.42 -3.93 -7.89
N LEU A 96 6.48 -4.69 -8.09
CA LEU A 96 7.66 -4.28 -8.87
C LEU A 96 7.79 -5.18 -10.10
N ASN A 97 8.51 -4.69 -11.11
CA ASN A 97 8.79 -5.51 -12.28
C ASN A 97 10.23 -5.99 -12.26
N ASP A 98 10.63 -6.73 -13.29
CA ASP A 98 11.96 -7.36 -13.38
C ASP A 98 13.12 -6.39 -13.24
N TRP A 99 12.89 -5.13 -13.55
CA TRP A 99 13.94 -4.10 -13.44
C TRP A 99 14.63 -4.18 -12.08
N PHE A 100 13.87 -4.47 -11.03
CA PHE A 100 14.38 -4.44 -9.65
C PHE A 100 15.07 -5.73 -9.22
N LYS A 101 15.26 -6.69 -10.13
CA LYS A 101 16.06 -7.88 -9.84
C LYS A 101 17.56 -7.60 -9.94
N LYS A 102 17.94 -6.41 -10.42
CA LYS A 102 19.35 -6.06 -10.58
C LYS A 102 20.03 -5.96 -9.21
N PRO A 103 21.31 -6.35 -9.11
CA PRO A 103 22.02 -6.32 -7.82
C PRO A 103 22.03 -4.95 -7.15
N GLU A 104 22.00 -3.87 -7.93
CA GLU A 104 22.06 -2.53 -7.36
C GLU A 104 20.84 -2.19 -6.51
N TYR A 105 19.77 -2.98 -6.58
CA TYR A 105 18.56 -2.73 -5.80
C TYR A 105 18.44 -3.63 -4.59
N GLU A 106 19.43 -4.50 -4.32
CA GLU A 106 19.34 -5.44 -3.21
C GLU A 106 19.13 -4.75 -1.87
N ASP A 107 19.86 -3.67 -1.64
CA ASP A 107 19.76 -2.99 -0.35
C ASP A 107 18.38 -2.37 -0.13
N VAL A 108 17.81 -1.73 -1.16
CA VAL A 108 16.51 -1.12 -0.99
C VAL A 108 15.43 -2.19 -0.82
N LEU A 109 15.57 -3.33 -1.50
CA LEU A 109 14.60 -4.41 -1.34
C LEU A 109 14.68 -5.02 0.07
N GLN A 110 15.90 -5.18 0.59
CA GLN A 110 16.08 -5.64 1.96
C GLN A 110 15.48 -4.66 2.95
N TYR A 111 15.66 -3.37 2.69
CA TYR A 111 15.09 -2.35 3.55
C TYR A 111 13.57 -2.46 3.61
N ILE A 112 12.92 -2.63 2.46
CA ILE A 112 11.47 -2.76 2.43
C ILE A 112 11.01 -3.90 3.34
N ASN A 113 11.68 -5.06 3.21
CA ASN A 113 11.30 -6.23 4.02
C ASN A 113 11.64 -6.06 5.49
N SER A 114 12.51 -5.12 5.84
CA SER A 114 12.86 -4.87 7.23
C SER A 114 11.84 -3.98 7.95
N VAL A 115 10.97 -3.30 7.20
CA VAL A 115 9.96 -2.43 7.80
C VAL A 115 8.72 -3.26 8.08
N ASP A 116 8.27 -3.25 9.34
CA ASP A 116 7.12 -4.04 9.76
C ASP A 116 5.89 -3.70 8.91
N GLY A 117 5.29 -4.73 8.33
CA GLY A 117 4.09 -4.58 7.50
C GLY A 117 4.37 -4.26 6.05
N CYS A 118 5.63 -3.98 5.68
CA CYS A 118 5.99 -3.68 4.30
C CYS A 118 6.61 -4.90 3.62
N SER A 119 6.34 -5.04 2.32
CA SER A 119 6.92 -6.12 1.52
C SER A 119 6.84 -5.74 0.05
N TYR A 120 7.35 -6.60 -0.80
CA TYR A 120 7.26 -6.40 -2.24
C TYR A 120 7.05 -7.74 -2.95
N GLN A 121 6.56 -7.64 -4.17
CA GLN A 121 6.41 -8.78 -5.06
C GLN A 121 6.92 -8.37 -6.43
N ILE A 122 7.67 -9.25 -7.09
CA ILE A 122 8.08 -9.03 -8.47
C ILE A 122 7.02 -9.68 -9.34
N VAL A 123 6.39 -8.88 -10.19
CA VAL A 123 5.29 -9.35 -11.03
C VAL A 123 5.66 -9.18 -12.49
N GLU A 124 5.00 -9.94 -13.35
CA GLU A 124 5.17 -9.79 -14.79
C GLU A 124 4.28 -8.67 -15.28
N VAL A 125 4.82 -7.86 -16.19
CA VAL A 125 4.07 -6.76 -16.79
C VAL A 125 4.26 -6.75 -18.30
#